data_34db7a13d9d407b95812605ae29bbb04
#
_entry.id   34db7a13d9d407b95812605ae29bbb04
#
_cell.length_a   1.000
_cell.length_b   1.000
_cell.length_c   1.000
_cell.angle_alpha   90.00
_cell.angle_beta   90.00
_cell.angle_gamma   90.00
#
_symmetry.space_group_name_H-M   'P 1'
#
loop_
_entity.id
_entity.type
_entity.pdbx_description
1 polymer ?
#
loop_
_entity_poly.entity_id
_entity_poly.type
_entity_poly.pdbx_seq_one_letter_code
_entity_poly.pdbx_strand_id
1 'polypeptide(L)'
;MDLIEELIVNIVSRRIANCNEELKILGRDISLLEKVKSPFPRITYDEAVKLLHDNGQEFNYGSDFGAPDEELIASKFDSPVMIHSWPHETKAFYMKRDDSDKLALGVDVIAPEGYGEIVGGGQREDNHDILVKRIEDHGLPLSAFKWYLDLRKYGSVTHSGFGLGLERTVSWICGIDHVRQTIPFPRTLGRLEP
;
A
#
# COMPACT_ATOMS: atom_id res chain seq x y z
N MET A 1 0.45 8.93 6.80
CA MET A 1 0.29 7.67 7.55
C MET A 1 -0.90 7.72 8.49
N ASP A 2 -1.04 8.71 9.35
CA ASP A 2 -2.11 8.77 10.37
C ASP A 2 -3.53 8.66 9.79
N LEU A 3 -3.83 9.38 8.71
CA LEU A 3 -5.13 9.30 8.03
C LEU A 3 -5.43 7.88 7.49
N ILE A 4 -4.42 7.18 6.97
CA ILE A 4 -4.56 5.79 6.50
C ILE A 4 -4.90 4.88 7.67
N GLU A 5 -4.18 5.03 8.79
CA GLU A 5 -4.40 4.27 10.02
C GLU A 5 -5.83 4.48 10.56
N GLU A 6 -6.24 5.74 10.70
CA GLU A 6 -7.60 6.08 11.14
C GLU A 6 -8.67 5.49 10.21
N LEU A 7 -8.46 5.57 8.88
CA LEU A 7 -9.38 5.00 7.90
C LEU A 7 -9.52 3.49 8.08
N ILE A 8 -8.40 2.75 8.16
CA ILE A 8 -8.41 1.30 8.30
C ILE A 8 -9.05 0.89 9.63
N VAL A 9 -8.66 1.52 10.74
CA VAL A 9 -9.26 1.24 12.06
C VAL A 9 -10.76 1.51 12.04
N ASN A 10 -11.19 2.61 11.41
CA ASN A 10 -12.63 2.92 11.29
C ASN A 10 -13.37 1.89 10.44
N ILE A 11 -12.82 1.48 9.30
CA ILE A 11 -13.42 0.45 8.45
C ILE A 11 -13.60 -0.85 9.23
N VAL A 12 -12.54 -1.35 9.88
CA VAL A 12 -12.57 -2.62 10.61
C VAL A 12 -13.53 -2.56 11.78
N SER A 13 -13.44 -1.54 12.64
CA SER A 13 -14.31 -1.40 13.81
C SER A 13 -15.80 -1.32 13.44
N ARG A 14 -16.11 -0.59 12.36
CA ARG A 14 -17.50 -0.52 11.85
C ARG A 14 -17.98 -1.84 11.28
N ARG A 15 -17.10 -2.66 10.66
CA ARG A 15 -17.50 -3.99 10.15
C ARG A 15 -17.75 -4.96 11.29
N ILE A 16 -16.90 -4.96 12.32
CA ILE A 16 -17.15 -5.74 13.55
C ILE A 16 -18.50 -5.36 14.16
N ALA A 17 -18.78 -4.06 14.29
CA ALA A 17 -20.00 -3.58 14.93
C ALA A 17 -21.29 -3.86 14.12
N ASN A 18 -21.25 -3.74 12.80
CA ASN A 18 -22.44 -3.74 11.96
C ASN A 18 -22.63 -4.99 11.10
N CYS A 19 -21.61 -5.83 10.95
CA CYS A 19 -21.62 -7.01 10.07
C CYS A 19 -21.14 -8.27 10.81
N ASN A 20 -21.35 -8.34 12.13
CA ASN A 20 -20.86 -9.44 12.96
C ASN A 20 -21.46 -10.79 12.56
N GLU A 21 -22.76 -10.81 12.21
CA GLU A 21 -23.45 -12.04 11.80
C GLU A 21 -22.97 -12.52 10.43
N GLU A 22 -22.75 -11.61 9.48
CA GLU A 22 -22.20 -11.92 8.17
C GLU A 22 -20.77 -12.48 8.27
N LEU A 23 -19.94 -11.86 9.10
CA LEU A 23 -18.58 -12.35 9.36
C LEU A 23 -18.58 -13.77 9.94
N LYS A 24 -19.50 -14.07 10.87
CA LYS A 24 -19.66 -15.42 11.41
C LYS A 24 -20.11 -16.42 10.36
N ILE A 25 -21.04 -16.05 9.48
CA ILE A 25 -21.52 -16.91 8.38
C ILE A 25 -20.36 -17.25 7.43
N LEU A 26 -19.44 -16.29 7.20
CA LEU A 26 -18.24 -16.52 6.41
C LEU A 26 -17.16 -17.32 7.15
N GLY A 27 -17.34 -17.62 8.43
CA GLY A 27 -16.35 -18.32 9.24
C GLY A 27 -15.16 -17.44 9.66
N ARG A 28 -15.30 -16.11 9.58
CA ARG A 28 -14.23 -15.17 9.94
C ARG A 28 -13.94 -15.19 11.44
N ASP A 29 -12.68 -15.38 11.81
CA ASP A 29 -12.24 -15.17 13.19
C ASP A 29 -12.19 -13.67 13.51
N ILE A 30 -13.22 -13.20 14.21
CA ILE A 30 -13.36 -11.79 14.57
C ILE A 30 -12.28 -11.34 15.57
N SER A 31 -11.74 -12.25 16.40
CA SER A 31 -10.69 -11.91 17.38
C SER A 31 -9.42 -11.38 16.73
N LEU A 32 -9.13 -11.77 15.50
CA LEU A 32 -8.01 -11.25 14.71
C LEU A 32 -8.26 -9.80 14.27
N LEU A 33 -9.49 -9.47 13.89
CA LEU A 33 -9.87 -8.10 13.54
C LEU A 33 -9.90 -7.17 14.75
N GLU A 34 -10.21 -7.67 15.95
CA GLU A 34 -10.21 -6.90 17.19
C GLU A 34 -8.82 -6.42 17.61
N LYS A 35 -7.75 -7.01 17.06
CA LYS A 35 -6.36 -6.58 17.24
C LYS A 35 -6.01 -5.34 16.40
N VAL A 36 -6.81 -4.99 15.41
CA VAL A 36 -6.57 -3.85 14.50
C VAL A 36 -6.88 -2.55 15.22
N LYS A 37 -5.90 -2.02 15.93
CA LYS A 37 -5.99 -0.81 16.75
C LYS A 37 -4.76 0.07 16.55
N SER A 38 -4.96 1.39 16.64
CA SER A 38 -3.84 2.34 16.67
C SER A 38 -3.01 2.18 17.95
N PRO A 39 -1.68 2.42 17.88
CA PRO A 39 -0.92 2.73 16.66
C PRO A 39 -0.52 1.48 15.87
N PHE A 40 -0.50 1.58 14.54
CA PHE A 40 0.08 0.53 13.70
C PHE A 40 1.61 0.55 13.78
N PRO A 41 2.28 -0.61 13.70
CA PRO A 41 3.72 -0.68 13.51
C PRO A 41 4.15 0.11 12.27
N ARG A 42 5.21 0.90 12.40
CA ARG A 42 5.81 1.68 11.31
C ARG A 42 7.28 1.32 11.23
N ILE A 43 7.67 0.71 10.14
CA ILE A 43 9.04 0.29 9.90
C ILE A 43 9.57 0.90 8.59
N THR A 44 10.85 1.15 8.53
CA THR A 44 11.51 1.57 7.30
C THR A 44 11.68 0.39 6.35
N TYR A 45 11.90 0.68 5.07
CA TYR A 45 12.28 -0.35 4.10
C TYR A 45 13.53 -1.13 4.55
N ASP A 46 14.53 -0.45 5.11
CA ASP A 46 15.76 -1.09 5.61
C ASP A 46 15.47 -2.06 6.76
N GLU A 47 14.57 -1.69 7.68
CA GLU A 47 14.15 -2.57 8.79
C GLU A 47 13.38 -3.78 8.25
N ALA A 48 12.53 -3.58 7.25
CA ALA A 48 11.82 -4.68 6.59
C ALA A 48 12.77 -5.65 5.89
N VAL A 49 13.75 -5.14 5.13
CA VAL A 49 14.79 -5.97 4.49
C VAL A 49 15.61 -6.73 5.53
N LYS A 50 16.00 -6.06 6.61
CA LYS A 50 16.70 -6.71 7.71
C LYS A 50 15.86 -7.85 8.33
N LEU A 51 14.57 -7.61 8.52
CA LEU A 51 13.64 -8.63 9.04
C LEU A 51 13.58 -9.85 8.12
N LEU A 52 13.54 -9.66 6.80
CA LEU A 52 13.58 -10.76 5.83
C LEU A 52 14.87 -11.58 5.97
N HIS A 53 16.03 -10.92 5.97
CA HIS A 53 17.33 -11.59 6.07
C HIS A 53 17.50 -12.33 7.41
N ASP A 54 17.08 -11.71 8.54
CA ASP A 54 17.14 -12.34 9.87
C ASP A 54 16.28 -13.60 9.97
N ASN A 55 15.28 -13.76 9.08
CA ASN A 55 14.43 -14.95 9.01
C ASN A 55 14.82 -15.89 7.85
N GLY A 56 15.97 -15.70 7.23
CA GLY A 56 16.50 -16.58 6.19
C GLY A 56 15.89 -16.41 4.80
N GLN A 57 15.12 -15.33 4.57
CA GLN A 57 14.58 -14.97 3.27
C GLN A 57 15.67 -14.27 2.45
N GLU A 58 15.98 -14.80 1.26
CA GLU A 58 16.85 -14.11 0.31
C GLU A 58 16.08 -12.93 -0.31
N PHE A 59 16.65 -11.74 -0.21
CA PHE A 59 16.06 -10.54 -0.77
C PHE A 59 17.13 -9.59 -1.30
N ASN A 60 16.95 -9.08 -2.52
CA ASN A 60 17.86 -8.12 -3.13
C ASN A 60 17.43 -6.70 -2.73
N TYR A 61 18.29 -6.00 -2.01
CA TYR A 61 18.05 -4.60 -1.65
C TYR A 61 17.78 -3.74 -2.90
N GLY A 62 16.80 -2.85 -2.81
CA GLY A 62 16.37 -2.02 -3.94
C GLY A 62 15.31 -2.68 -4.84
N SER A 63 14.82 -3.87 -4.49
CA SER A 63 13.67 -4.50 -5.13
C SER A 63 12.37 -4.13 -4.41
N ASP A 64 11.24 -4.32 -5.08
CA ASP A 64 9.92 -4.29 -4.45
C ASP A 64 9.63 -5.62 -3.75
N PHE A 65 8.82 -5.62 -2.68
CA PHE A 65 8.48 -6.85 -1.98
C PHE A 65 7.49 -7.67 -2.79
N GLY A 66 7.79 -8.96 -2.93
CA GLY A 66 6.87 -9.94 -3.48
C GLY A 66 5.93 -10.51 -2.42
N ALA A 67 4.91 -11.27 -2.84
CA ALA A 67 3.95 -11.86 -1.91
C ALA A 67 4.58 -12.69 -0.77
N PRO A 68 5.62 -13.51 -1.00
CA PRO A 68 6.29 -14.22 0.10
C PRO A 68 6.99 -13.29 1.10
N ASP A 69 7.54 -12.15 0.63
CA ASP A 69 8.21 -11.18 1.47
C ASP A 69 7.19 -10.43 2.33
N GLU A 70 6.09 -9.98 1.72
CA GLU A 70 4.97 -9.34 2.41
C GLU A 70 4.37 -10.25 3.48
N GLU A 71 4.17 -11.53 3.17
CA GLU A 71 3.64 -12.53 4.10
C GLU A 71 4.58 -12.71 5.31
N LEU A 72 5.89 -12.84 5.06
CA LEU A 72 6.88 -12.98 6.13
C LEU A 72 6.94 -11.74 7.01
N ILE A 73 6.96 -10.53 6.42
CA ILE A 73 6.94 -9.28 7.17
C ILE A 73 5.67 -9.21 8.03
N ALA A 74 4.50 -9.39 7.41
CA ALA A 74 3.21 -9.31 8.08
C ALA A 74 3.08 -10.32 9.23
N SER A 75 3.67 -11.51 9.10
CA SER A 75 3.64 -12.56 10.13
C SER A 75 4.27 -12.16 11.48
N LYS A 76 5.03 -11.06 11.50
CA LYS A 76 5.66 -10.54 12.72
C LYS A 76 4.78 -9.56 13.49
N PHE A 77 3.61 -9.23 12.95
CA PHE A 77 2.71 -8.23 13.52
C PHE A 77 1.27 -8.75 13.59
N ASP A 78 0.57 -8.39 14.65
CA ASP A 78 -0.86 -8.74 14.86
C ASP A 78 -1.83 -7.75 14.20
N SER A 79 -1.31 -6.64 13.65
CA SER A 79 -2.07 -5.57 12.99
C SER A 79 -1.38 -5.17 11.70
N PRO A 80 -2.04 -4.40 10.82
CA PRO A 80 -1.40 -3.90 9.61
C PRO A 80 -0.10 -3.17 9.92
N VAL A 81 0.95 -3.43 9.13
CA VAL A 81 2.26 -2.78 9.25
C VAL A 81 2.45 -1.77 8.13
N MET A 82 2.97 -0.59 8.46
CA MET A 82 3.31 0.45 7.51
C MET A 82 4.80 0.42 7.19
N ILE A 83 5.14 0.26 5.92
CA ILE A 83 6.54 0.30 5.45
C ILE A 83 6.75 1.63 4.73
N HIS A 84 7.77 2.38 5.15
CA HIS A 84 8.09 3.71 4.61
C HIS A 84 9.57 3.88 4.30
N SER A 85 9.94 5.06 3.77
CA SER A 85 11.34 5.39 3.43
C SER A 85 11.94 4.41 2.41
N TRP A 86 11.24 4.21 1.32
CA TRP A 86 11.62 3.32 0.24
C TRP A 86 12.78 3.90 -0.59
N PRO A 87 13.70 3.08 -1.11
CA PRO A 87 14.61 3.51 -2.16
C PRO A 87 13.84 4.15 -3.31
N HIS A 88 14.26 5.31 -3.80
CA HIS A 88 13.45 6.05 -4.78
C HIS A 88 13.23 5.28 -6.09
N GLU A 89 14.14 4.37 -6.43
CA GLU A 89 14.07 3.55 -7.64
C GLU A 89 12.92 2.54 -7.62
N THR A 90 12.46 2.14 -6.43
CA THR A 90 11.34 1.20 -6.27
C THR A 90 9.97 1.86 -6.39
N LYS A 91 9.92 3.20 -6.36
CA LYS A 91 8.67 3.95 -6.36
C LYS A 91 8.50 4.78 -7.62
N ALA A 92 7.26 5.13 -7.92
CA ALA A 92 6.90 5.87 -9.12
C ALA A 92 7.60 7.25 -9.19
N PHE A 93 7.93 7.70 -10.40
CA PHE A 93 8.65 8.95 -10.69
C PHE A 93 8.04 10.19 -10.02
N TYR A 94 6.75 10.19 -9.77
CA TYR A 94 6.00 11.29 -9.18
C TYR A 94 6.06 11.37 -7.65
N MET A 95 6.66 10.41 -6.98
CA MET A 95 6.83 10.46 -5.54
C MET A 95 7.86 11.50 -5.13
N LYS A 96 7.55 12.28 -4.11
CA LYS A 96 8.50 13.18 -3.48
C LYS A 96 9.65 12.37 -2.89
N ARG A 97 10.87 12.87 -3.03
CA ARG A 97 12.03 12.28 -2.36
C ARG A 97 12.40 13.11 -1.13
N ASP A 98 13.12 12.50 -0.24
CA ASP A 98 13.71 13.16 0.92
C ASP A 98 14.84 14.14 0.51
N ASP A 99 15.37 14.86 1.48
CA ASP A 99 16.44 15.86 1.22
C ASP A 99 17.74 15.23 0.71
N SER A 100 17.95 13.94 0.92
CA SER A 100 19.10 13.20 0.38
C SER A 100 18.93 12.78 -1.09
N ASP A 101 17.75 12.93 -1.65
CA ASP A 101 17.30 12.43 -2.97
C ASP A 101 17.43 10.91 -3.14
N LYS A 102 17.56 10.17 -2.04
CA LYS A 102 17.73 8.70 -2.05
C LYS A 102 16.46 7.94 -1.72
N LEU A 103 15.61 8.51 -0.87
CA LEU A 103 14.42 7.83 -0.37
C LEU A 103 13.16 8.51 -0.89
N ALA A 104 12.22 7.72 -1.38
CA ALA A 104 10.87 8.19 -1.68
C ALA A 104 10.06 8.31 -0.39
N LEU A 105 9.29 9.40 -0.26
CA LEU A 105 8.33 9.61 0.83
C LEU A 105 7.05 8.82 0.56
N GLY A 106 7.22 7.53 0.33
CA GLY A 106 6.17 6.55 0.09
C GLY A 106 5.82 5.77 1.34
N VAL A 107 4.65 5.17 1.34
CA VAL A 107 4.17 4.24 2.36
C VAL A 107 3.35 3.15 1.71
N ASP A 108 3.61 1.92 2.09
CA ASP A 108 2.76 0.77 1.80
C ASP A 108 2.24 0.20 3.12
N VAL A 109 1.01 -0.31 3.12
CA VAL A 109 0.40 -0.94 4.28
C VAL A 109 0.12 -2.39 3.94
N ILE A 110 0.79 -3.27 4.67
CA ILE A 110 0.64 -4.72 4.52
C ILE A 110 -0.36 -5.21 5.58
N ALA A 111 -1.41 -5.88 5.13
CA ALA A 111 -2.38 -6.50 6.02
C ALA A 111 -1.79 -7.78 6.65
N PRO A 112 -2.16 -8.11 7.88
CA PRO A 112 -1.77 -9.37 8.50
C PRO A 112 -2.40 -10.58 7.81
N GLU A 113 -2.06 -11.78 8.24
CA GLU A 113 -2.64 -13.05 7.78
C GLU A 113 -2.37 -13.37 6.30
N GLY A 114 -1.33 -12.78 5.68
CA GLY A 114 -0.93 -13.09 4.30
C GLY A 114 -1.75 -12.39 3.20
N TYR A 115 -2.58 -11.41 3.55
CA TYR A 115 -3.38 -10.69 2.56
C TYR A 115 -2.60 -9.66 1.74
N GLY A 116 -1.33 -9.37 2.12
CA GLY A 116 -0.42 -8.52 1.37
C GLY A 116 -0.76 -7.03 1.45
N GLU A 117 -0.22 -6.26 0.51
CA GLU A 117 -0.42 -4.82 0.44
C GLU A 117 -1.88 -4.45 0.18
N ILE A 118 -2.48 -3.69 1.09
CA ILE A 118 -3.84 -3.15 0.97
C ILE A 118 -3.88 -1.65 0.65
N VAL A 119 -2.81 -0.93 0.95
CA VAL A 119 -2.67 0.51 0.64
C VAL A 119 -1.28 0.80 0.16
N GLY A 120 -1.18 1.52 -0.95
CA GLY A 120 0.05 2.14 -1.43
C GLY A 120 -0.13 3.64 -1.65
N GLY A 121 0.84 4.46 -1.23
CA GLY A 121 0.72 5.89 -1.33
C GLY A 121 2.00 6.65 -1.01
N GLY A 122 1.87 7.98 -0.91
CA GLY A 122 3.01 8.83 -0.54
C GLY A 122 2.79 10.30 -0.87
N GLN A 123 3.77 11.10 -0.50
CA GLN A 123 3.83 12.49 -0.86
C GLN A 123 4.17 12.65 -2.34
N ARG A 124 3.51 13.58 -3.00
CA ARG A 124 3.74 13.85 -4.42
C ARG A 124 4.82 14.91 -4.61
N GLU A 125 5.60 14.78 -5.69
CA GLU A 125 6.53 15.84 -6.09
C GLU A 125 5.72 17.09 -6.47
N ASP A 126 6.03 18.20 -5.82
CA ASP A 126 5.37 19.48 -5.96
C ASP A 126 6.20 20.49 -6.79
N ASN A 127 7.46 20.18 -7.07
CA ASN A 127 8.32 20.98 -7.93
C ASN A 127 8.15 20.57 -9.41
N HIS A 128 7.75 21.55 -10.24
CA HIS A 128 7.52 21.37 -11.67
C HIS A 128 8.76 20.86 -12.41
N ASP A 129 9.91 21.49 -12.21
CA ASP A 129 11.11 21.22 -13.01
C ASP A 129 11.75 19.87 -12.65
N ILE A 130 11.68 19.51 -11.36
CA ILE A 130 12.09 18.17 -10.89
C ILE A 130 11.19 17.11 -11.54
N LEU A 131 9.89 17.34 -11.59
CA LEU A 131 8.94 16.39 -12.17
C LEU A 131 9.15 16.24 -13.68
N VAL A 132 9.39 17.34 -14.41
CA VAL A 132 9.74 17.31 -15.85
C VAL A 132 10.98 16.43 -16.05
N LYS A 133 12.06 16.71 -15.31
CA LYS A 133 13.29 15.92 -15.41
C LYS A 133 13.04 14.44 -15.18
N ARG A 134 12.30 14.08 -14.14
CA ARG A 134 12.02 12.67 -13.82
C ARG A 134 11.19 11.97 -14.89
N ILE A 135 10.25 12.66 -15.53
CA ILE A 135 9.50 12.11 -16.66
C ILE A 135 10.44 11.80 -17.84
N GLU A 136 11.38 12.71 -18.13
CA GLU A 136 12.40 12.53 -19.16
C GLU A 136 13.38 11.39 -18.83
N ASP A 137 13.88 11.35 -17.59
CA ASP A 137 14.80 10.31 -17.10
C ASP A 137 14.17 8.90 -17.20
N HIS A 138 12.84 8.80 -17.08
CA HIS A 138 12.09 7.55 -17.26
C HIS A 138 11.70 7.26 -18.74
N GLY A 139 12.15 8.10 -19.68
CA GLY A 139 11.83 7.94 -21.11
C GLY A 139 10.35 8.10 -21.45
N LEU A 140 9.58 8.80 -20.60
CA LEU A 140 8.15 8.99 -20.77
C LEU A 140 7.85 10.24 -21.62
N PRO A 141 6.82 10.21 -22.48
CA PRO A 141 6.50 11.37 -23.33
C PRO A 141 5.86 12.49 -22.49
N LEU A 142 6.50 13.66 -22.42
CA LEU A 142 6.00 14.84 -21.70
C LEU A 142 4.57 15.23 -22.10
N SER A 143 4.20 15.01 -23.37
CA SER A 143 2.87 15.33 -23.87
C SER A 143 1.74 14.56 -23.14
N ALA A 144 2.00 13.33 -22.73
CA ALA A 144 1.04 12.51 -21.97
C ALA A 144 0.83 13.04 -20.54
N PHE A 145 1.82 13.74 -19.99
CA PHE A 145 1.79 14.26 -18.63
C PHE A 145 1.56 15.77 -18.54
N LYS A 146 1.25 16.45 -19.66
CA LYS A 146 1.04 17.90 -19.67
C LYS A 146 0.03 18.34 -18.60
N TRP A 147 -1.13 17.70 -18.52
CA TRP A 147 -2.16 17.99 -17.52
C TRP A 147 -1.65 17.83 -16.08
N TYR A 148 -0.79 16.85 -15.85
CA TYR A 148 -0.21 16.57 -14.53
C TYR A 148 0.86 17.62 -14.15
N LEU A 149 1.66 18.06 -15.11
CA LEU A 149 2.63 19.15 -14.96
C LEU A 149 1.94 20.49 -14.72
N ASP A 150 0.82 20.74 -15.42
CA ASP A 150 0.04 21.98 -15.26
C ASP A 150 -0.45 22.17 -13.83
N LEU A 151 -0.69 21.09 -13.06
CA LEU A 151 -1.02 21.14 -11.62
C LEU A 151 0.12 21.68 -10.74
N ARG A 152 1.36 21.72 -11.25
CA ARG A 152 2.53 22.32 -10.56
C ARG A 152 2.85 23.70 -11.12
N LYS A 153 2.62 23.89 -12.41
CA LYS A 153 2.92 25.13 -13.12
C LYS A 153 2.02 26.29 -12.68
N TYR A 154 0.74 26.05 -12.46
CA TYR A 154 -0.25 27.05 -12.14
C TYR A 154 -0.54 27.19 -10.64
N GLY A 155 0.24 26.59 -9.81
CA GLY A 155 0.17 26.62 -8.38
C GLY A 155 0.10 25.22 -7.79
N SER A 156 0.96 24.96 -6.82
CA SER A 156 1.01 23.68 -6.12
C SER A 156 1.10 23.91 -4.62
N VAL A 157 0.63 22.92 -3.88
CA VAL A 157 0.81 22.81 -2.44
C VAL A 157 1.41 21.44 -2.14
N THR A 158 2.11 21.31 -1.02
CA THR A 158 2.53 20.00 -0.53
C THR A 158 1.30 19.13 -0.31
N HIS A 159 1.25 17.99 -0.97
CA HIS A 159 0.12 17.07 -0.90
C HIS A 159 0.58 15.62 -0.97
N SER A 160 -0.23 14.77 -0.39
CA SER A 160 -0.07 13.32 -0.40
C SER A 160 -1.34 12.65 -0.87
N GLY A 161 -1.23 11.40 -1.27
CA GLY A 161 -2.38 10.60 -1.64
C GLY A 161 -2.04 9.11 -1.55
N PHE A 162 -3.08 8.30 -1.43
CA PHE A 162 -2.94 6.84 -1.41
C PHE A 162 -4.11 6.18 -2.15
N GLY A 163 -3.86 4.99 -2.64
CA GLY A 163 -4.89 4.08 -3.13
C GLY A 163 -5.11 2.96 -2.12
N LEU A 164 -6.38 2.61 -1.89
CA LEU A 164 -6.74 1.44 -1.09
C LEU A 164 -7.33 0.38 -2.02
N GLY A 165 -6.72 -0.82 -2.01
CA GLY A 165 -7.21 -1.98 -2.75
C GLY A 165 -8.50 -2.52 -2.13
N LEU A 166 -9.66 -2.14 -2.69
CA LEU A 166 -10.95 -2.49 -2.12
C LEU A 166 -11.14 -4.00 -2.01
N GLU A 167 -10.87 -4.72 -3.07
CA GLU A 167 -11.05 -6.18 -3.13
C GLU A 167 -10.12 -6.88 -2.14
N ARG A 168 -8.88 -6.42 -2.02
CA ARG A 168 -7.92 -6.99 -1.08
C ARG A 168 -8.27 -6.69 0.37
N THR A 169 -8.78 -5.47 0.63
CA THR A 169 -9.30 -5.10 1.96
C THR A 169 -10.53 -5.92 2.35
N VAL A 170 -11.45 -6.16 1.41
CA VAL A 170 -12.62 -7.03 1.63
C VAL A 170 -12.18 -8.48 1.87
N SER A 171 -11.21 -8.98 1.07
CA SER A 171 -10.63 -10.31 1.24
C SER A 171 -10.12 -10.51 2.67
N TRP A 172 -9.29 -9.59 3.13
CA TRP A 172 -8.73 -9.60 4.48
C TRP A 172 -9.80 -9.54 5.58
N ILE A 173 -10.70 -8.55 5.51
CA ILE A 173 -11.74 -8.38 6.56
C ILE A 173 -12.66 -9.59 6.62
N CYS A 174 -13.03 -10.16 5.48
CA CYS A 174 -13.95 -11.29 5.38
C CYS A 174 -13.28 -12.66 5.54
N GLY A 175 -11.95 -12.74 5.57
CA GLY A 175 -11.23 -14.02 5.64
C GLY A 175 -11.37 -14.84 4.36
N ILE A 176 -11.37 -14.19 3.19
CA ILE A 176 -11.57 -14.83 1.88
C ILE A 176 -10.21 -15.00 1.20
N ASP A 177 -9.87 -16.22 0.81
CA ASP A 177 -8.54 -16.56 0.27
C ASP A 177 -8.23 -15.93 -1.08
N HIS A 178 -9.25 -15.65 -1.89
CA HIS A 178 -9.01 -15.19 -3.26
C HIS A 178 -9.83 -13.93 -3.60
N VAL A 179 -9.15 -12.86 -4.04
CA VAL A 179 -9.76 -11.57 -4.40
C VAL A 179 -10.88 -11.65 -5.46
N ARG A 180 -10.89 -12.71 -6.31
CA ARG A 180 -12.01 -12.94 -7.26
C ARG A 180 -13.36 -13.18 -6.58
N GLN A 181 -13.35 -13.61 -5.34
CA GLN A 181 -14.57 -13.89 -4.56
C GLN A 181 -15.12 -12.64 -3.88
N THR A 182 -14.37 -11.53 -3.90
CA THR A 182 -14.75 -10.26 -3.26
C THR A 182 -15.42 -9.28 -4.20
N ILE A 183 -15.53 -9.62 -5.48
CA ILE A 183 -16.17 -8.79 -6.50
C ILE A 183 -17.30 -9.56 -7.20
N PRO A 184 -18.47 -8.94 -7.41
CA PRO A 184 -19.62 -9.62 -8.04
C PRO A 184 -19.35 -10.10 -9.46
N PHE A 185 -18.54 -9.36 -10.23
CA PHE A 185 -18.24 -9.67 -11.63
C PHE A 185 -16.73 -9.68 -11.87
N PRO A 186 -16.02 -10.72 -11.39
CA PRO A 186 -14.57 -10.79 -11.52
C PRO A 186 -14.15 -10.94 -12.98
N ARG A 187 -13.22 -10.11 -13.41
CA ARG A 187 -12.54 -10.26 -14.69
C ARG A 187 -11.33 -11.17 -14.50
N THR A 188 -11.20 -12.15 -15.37
CA THR A 188 -10.09 -13.12 -15.33
C THR A 188 -9.53 -13.31 -16.72
N LEU A 189 -8.41 -14.01 -16.82
CA LEU A 189 -7.86 -14.37 -18.12
C LEU A 189 -8.91 -15.13 -18.94
N GLY A 190 -9.25 -14.60 -20.11
CA GLY A 190 -10.27 -15.17 -20.99
C GLY A 190 -11.73 -14.85 -20.61
N ARG A 191 -11.97 -14.07 -19.54
CA ARG A 191 -13.32 -13.62 -19.16
C ARG A 191 -13.32 -12.12 -18.85
N LEU A 192 -13.86 -11.31 -19.78
CA LEU A 192 -13.97 -9.86 -19.66
C LEU A 192 -15.41 -9.38 -19.40
N GLU A 193 -16.39 -10.21 -19.72
CA GLU A 193 -17.81 -9.94 -19.53
C GLU A 193 -18.36 -10.75 -18.34
N PRO A 194 -19.44 -10.27 -17.69
CA PRO A 194 -20.09 -10.96 -16.57
C PRO A 194 -20.58 -12.37 -16.90
#